data_9cedafbc6f3874c9de81ecb8c6ce72b2
#
_entry.id   9cedafbc6f3874c9de81ecb8c6ce72b2
#
_cell.length_a   1.000
_cell.length_b   1.000
_cell.length_c   1.000
_cell.angle_alpha   90.00
_cell.angle_beta   90.00
_cell.angle_gamma   90.00
#
_symmetry.space_group_name_H-M   'P 1'
#
loop_
_entity.id
_entity.type
_entity.pdbx_description
1 polymer ?
#
loop_
_entity_poly.entity_id
_entity_poly.type
_entity_poly.pdbx_seq_one_letter_code
_entity_poly.pdbx_strand_id
1 'polypeptide(L)'
;VLFPDAAVTKLELARYYETVSDWILPHVKDRPLTLLRCPEGYQKECFYQKHANDQIPDVIGRVEVPEDHGTACYMAAHTLDALLALVQMGVLEIHTWGATQDKLDRPDRMILDLDPDPSVDWPSVMEAAQLVRALLSELNLRSFVKTTGGKGLHVVLPLQRVHTWDEVKTFSKAVSEHLAR
;
A
#
# COMPACT_ATOMS: atom_id res chain seq x y z
N VAL A 1 -8.42 16.09 15.86
CA VAL A 1 -7.70 16.55 14.67
C VAL A 1 -6.63 15.52 14.36
N LEU A 2 -6.60 15.01 13.12
CA LEU A 2 -5.60 14.01 12.70
C LEU A 2 -4.33 14.69 12.16
N PHE A 3 -4.52 15.76 11.43
CA PHE A 3 -3.45 16.58 10.86
C PHE A 3 -3.59 18.02 11.36
N PRO A 4 -2.94 18.37 12.49
CA PRO A 4 -3.10 19.69 13.11
C PRO A 4 -2.72 20.85 12.19
N ASP A 5 -1.66 20.70 11.39
CA ASP A 5 -1.16 21.76 10.50
C ASP A 5 -2.16 22.11 9.38
N ALA A 6 -2.93 21.13 8.93
CA ALA A 6 -3.98 21.29 7.92
C ALA A 6 -5.39 21.36 8.52
N ALA A 7 -5.50 21.30 9.86
CA ALA A 7 -6.76 21.23 10.61
C ALA A 7 -7.69 20.06 10.21
N VAL A 8 -7.15 19.01 9.57
CA VAL A 8 -7.95 17.87 9.10
C VAL A 8 -8.37 16.98 10.27
N THR A 9 -9.65 16.72 10.35
CA THR A 9 -10.31 15.90 11.38
C THR A 9 -10.57 14.47 10.88
N LYS A 10 -10.92 13.55 11.80
CA LYS A 10 -11.42 12.20 11.43
C LYS A 10 -12.66 12.27 10.54
N LEU A 11 -13.56 13.24 10.79
CA LEU A 11 -14.77 13.41 9.99
C LEU A 11 -14.45 13.79 8.54
N GLU A 12 -13.49 14.69 8.33
CA GLU A 12 -13.07 15.08 6.99
C GLU A 12 -12.39 13.94 6.26
N LEU A 13 -11.54 13.16 6.95
CA LEU A 13 -10.95 11.95 6.36
C LEU A 13 -12.02 10.90 6.02
N ALA A 14 -13.03 10.72 6.88
CA ALA A 14 -14.15 9.82 6.60
C ALA A 14 -14.92 10.26 5.34
N ARG A 15 -15.25 11.54 5.23
CA ARG A 15 -15.91 12.12 4.03
C ARG A 15 -15.06 11.97 2.76
N TYR A 16 -13.74 12.10 2.90
CA TYR A 16 -12.84 11.82 1.78
C TYR A 16 -12.98 10.37 1.31
N TYR A 17 -12.96 9.38 2.23
CA TYR A 17 -13.15 7.98 1.86
C TYR A 17 -14.54 7.69 1.29
N GLU A 18 -15.60 8.34 1.79
CA GLU A 18 -16.94 8.27 1.17
C GLU A 18 -16.88 8.72 -0.30
N THR A 19 -16.18 9.83 -0.57
CA THR A 19 -16.09 10.39 -1.93
C THR A 19 -15.28 9.51 -2.89
N VAL A 20 -14.22 8.86 -2.40
CA VAL A 20 -13.28 8.09 -3.24
C VAL A 20 -13.45 6.57 -3.13
N SER A 21 -14.46 6.09 -2.41
CA SER A 21 -14.65 4.66 -2.11
C SER A 21 -14.67 3.78 -3.36
N ASP A 22 -15.38 4.19 -4.39
CA ASP A 22 -15.49 3.43 -5.66
C ASP A 22 -14.14 3.31 -6.38
N TRP A 23 -13.23 4.24 -6.13
CA TRP A 23 -11.89 4.26 -6.73
C TRP A 23 -10.87 3.51 -5.89
N ILE A 24 -10.93 3.59 -4.55
CA ILE A 24 -9.95 2.99 -3.68
C ILE A 24 -10.24 1.51 -3.39
N LEU A 25 -11.51 1.14 -3.21
CA LEU A 25 -11.89 -0.23 -2.85
C LEU A 25 -11.38 -1.29 -3.82
N PRO A 26 -11.40 -1.12 -5.15
CA PRO A 26 -10.82 -2.10 -6.09
C PRO A 26 -9.34 -2.40 -5.84
N HIS A 27 -8.61 -1.49 -5.21
CA HIS A 27 -7.18 -1.63 -4.92
C HIS A 27 -6.86 -2.16 -3.53
N VAL A 28 -7.82 -2.08 -2.60
CA VAL A 28 -7.64 -2.41 -1.17
C VAL A 28 -8.33 -3.71 -0.80
N LYS A 29 -9.51 -3.98 -1.37
CA LYS A 29 -10.34 -5.13 -0.99
C LYS A 29 -9.63 -6.46 -1.27
N ASP A 30 -9.99 -7.47 -0.48
CA ASP A 30 -9.49 -8.85 -0.60
C ASP A 30 -7.96 -8.98 -0.40
N ARG A 31 -7.34 -8.00 0.29
CA ARG A 31 -5.90 -8.02 0.56
C ARG A 31 -5.62 -7.94 2.05
N PRO A 32 -4.62 -8.69 2.54
CA PRO A 32 -4.07 -8.44 3.86
C PRO A 32 -3.51 -7.01 3.93
N LEU A 33 -3.77 -6.35 5.04
CA LEU A 33 -3.38 -4.95 5.27
C LEU A 33 -2.34 -4.85 6.38
N THR A 34 -1.40 -3.94 6.21
CA THR A 34 -0.60 -3.38 7.30
C THR A 34 -1.00 -1.92 7.44
N LEU A 35 -1.36 -1.51 8.64
CA LEU A 35 -1.96 -0.22 8.92
C LEU A 35 -1.03 0.62 9.78
N LEU A 36 -0.78 1.89 9.40
CA LEU A 36 -0.18 2.85 10.30
C LEU A 36 -1.30 3.55 11.08
N ARG A 37 -1.31 3.36 12.39
CA ARG A 37 -2.29 3.94 13.30
C ARG A 37 -1.69 5.08 14.10
N CYS A 38 -2.38 6.22 14.08
CA CYS A 38 -2.05 7.41 14.85
C CYS A 38 -3.31 7.88 15.61
N PRO A 39 -3.71 7.21 16.70
CA PRO A 39 -4.99 7.47 17.38
C PRO A 39 -5.17 8.91 17.84
N GLU A 40 -4.07 9.56 18.24
CA GLU A 40 -4.03 10.95 18.73
C GLU A 40 -3.60 11.97 17.65
N GLY A 41 -3.46 11.53 16.38
CA GLY A 41 -2.99 12.35 15.26
C GLY A 41 -1.53 12.08 14.89
N TYR A 42 -1.14 12.47 13.67
CA TYR A 42 0.15 12.06 13.09
C TYR A 42 1.39 12.66 13.78
N GLN A 43 1.22 13.75 14.53
CA GLN A 43 2.30 14.38 15.31
C GLN A 43 2.54 13.70 16.66
N LYS A 44 1.74 12.71 17.00
CA LYS A 44 1.85 11.91 18.22
C LYS A 44 2.40 10.52 17.90
N GLU A 45 2.36 9.64 18.88
CA GLU A 45 2.82 8.27 18.71
C GLU A 45 1.97 7.53 17.67
N CYS A 46 2.64 6.99 16.65
CA CYS A 46 2.06 6.14 15.63
C CYS A 46 2.71 4.76 15.68
N PHE A 47 1.96 3.73 15.33
CA PHE A 47 2.46 2.35 15.30
C PHE A 47 1.87 1.56 14.16
N TYR A 48 2.64 0.59 13.65
CA TYR A 48 2.16 -0.35 12.65
C TYR A 48 1.38 -1.50 13.30
N GLN A 49 0.23 -1.81 12.71
CA GLN A 49 -0.58 -2.96 13.07
C GLN A 49 -0.96 -3.76 11.82
N LYS A 50 -0.65 -5.06 11.81
CA LYS A 50 -1.01 -5.98 10.74
C LYS A 50 -2.00 -7.06 11.22
N HIS A 51 -1.87 -7.50 12.46
CA HIS A 51 -2.71 -8.57 13.01
C HIS A 51 -4.00 -8.04 13.61
N ALA A 52 -5.10 -8.71 13.29
CA ALA A 52 -6.37 -8.50 13.95
C ALA A 52 -6.36 -9.11 15.37
N ASN A 53 -7.02 -8.44 16.28
CA ASN A 53 -7.30 -8.91 17.63
C ASN A 53 -8.79 -8.76 17.95
N ASP A 54 -9.21 -9.13 19.14
CA ASP A 54 -10.62 -9.10 19.56
C ASP A 54 -11.23 -7.69 19.65
N GLN A 55 -10.39 -6.64 19.61
CA GLN A 55 -10.85 -5.24 19.67
C GLN A 55 -11.13 -4.66 18.28
N ILE A 56 -10.82 -5.40 17.21
CA ILE A 56 -11.06 -4.95 15.84
C ILE A 56 -12.54 -5.09 15.50
N PRO A 57 -13.23 -4.02 15.04
CA PRO A 57 -14.64 -4.06 14.67
C PRO A 57 -14.95 -5.16 13.65
N ASP A 58 -16.10 -5.82 13.78
CA ASP A 58 -16.52 -6.95 12.94
C ASP A 58 -16.69 -6.58 11.46
N VAL A 59 -16.93 -5.31 11.16
CA VAL A 59 -17.02 -4.80 9.79
C VAL A 59 -15.69 -4.86 9.03
N ILE A 60 -14.57 -4.93 9.77
CA ILE A 60 -13.23 -5.13 9.21
C ILE A 60 -13.03 -6.62 8.96
N GLY A 61 -12.79 -6.98 7.70
CA GLY A 61 -12.54 -8.35 7.29
C GLY A 61 -11.29 -8.94 7.93
N ARG A 62 -11.25 -10.26 7.98
CA ARG A 62 -10.12 -11.03 8.50
C ARG A 62 -9.63 -12.00 7.44
N VAL A 63 -8.31 -12.04 7.24
CA VAL A 63 -7.63 -12.92 6.29
C VAL A 63 -6.60 -13.73 7.04
N GLU A 64 -6.70 -15.05 6.94
CA GLU A 64 -5.68 -15.93 7.48
C GLU A 64 -4.48 -16.02 6.54
N VAL A 65 -3.31 -15.69 7.06
CA VAL A 65 -2.05 -15.64 6.32
C VAL A 65 -1.07 -16.62 6.94
N PRO A 66 -0.54 -17.58 6.19
CA PRO A 66 0.56 -18.43 6.64
C PRO A 66 1.80 -17.57 6.94
N GLU A 67 2.40 -17.81 8.10
CA GLU A 67 3.69 -17.24 8.51
C GLU A 67 4.65 -18.37 8.94
N ASP A 68 5.93 -18.09 9.10
CA ASP A 68 6.97 -19.10 9.41
C ASP A 68 6.66 -19.96 10.65
N HIS A 69 5.89 -19.41 11.60
CA HIS A 69 5.56 -20.09 12.86
C HIS A 69 4.05 -20.34 13.04
N GLY A 70 3.32 -20.47 11.94
CA GLY A 70 1.88 -20.78 11.99
C GLY A 70 1.04 -19.91 11.09
N THR A 71 -0.17 -19.56 11.53
CA THR A 71 -1.11 -18.71 10.79
C THR A 71 -1.40 -17.47 11.60
N ALA A 72 -1.33 -16.31 10.97
CA ALA A 72 -1.71 -15.03 11.56
C ALA A 72 -2.98 -14.48 10.90
N CYS A 73 -3.84 -13.84 11.69
CA CYS A 73 -5.04 -13.19 11.21
C CYS A 73 -4.75 -11.72 10.87
N TYR A 74 -4.79 -11.38 9.58
CA TYR A 74 -4.61 -10.02 9.10
C TYR A 74 -5.94 -9.32 8.91
N MET A 75 -5.93 -7.98 8.98
CA MET A 75 -7.09 -7.16 8.66
C MET A 75 -7.24 -7.00 7.14
N ALA A 76 -8.50 -6.83 6.69
CA ALA A 76 -8.84 -6.50 5.31
C ALA A 76 -10.02 -5.52 5.27
N ALA A 77 -10.11 -4.68 4.24
CA ALA A 77 -11.21 -3.75 4.05
C ALA A 77 -11.92 -4.05 2.73
N HIS A 78 -13.17 -4.55 2.81
CA HIS A 78 -13.95 -4.97 1.64
C HIS A 78 -15.02 -3.95 1.25
N THR A 79 -15.38 -3.05 2.15
CA THR A 79 -16.51 -2.13 2.02
C THR A 79 -16.14 -0.72 2.48
N LEU A 80 -16.97 0.25 2.14
CA LEU A 80 -16.86 1.62 2.67
C LEU A 80 -16.92 1.62 4.21
N ASP A 81 -17.84 0.83 4.80
CA ASP A 81 -17.95 0.76 6.27
C ASP A 81 -16.66 0.29 6.93
N ALA A 82 -15.95 -0.66 6.30
CA ALA A 82 -14.63 -1.08 6.77
C ALA A 82 -13.61 0.06 6.69
N LEU A 83 -13.57 0.83 5.59
CA LEU A 83 -12.69 2.00 5.47
C LEU A 83 -13.00 3.06 6.54
N LEU A 84 -14.28 3.33 6.80
CA LEU A 84 -14.71 4.26 7.84
C LEU A 84 -14.33 3.77 9.25
N ALA A 85 -14.42 2.45 9.49
CA ALA A 85 -13.96 1.85 10.74
C ALA A 85 -12.43 2.01 10.91
N LEU A 86 -11.63 1.87 9.84
CA LEU A 86 -10.19 2.15 9.90
C LEU A 86 -9.92 3.61 10.27
N VAL A 87 -10.66 4.57 9.70
CA VAL A 87 -10.55 5.99 10.09
C VAL A 87 -10.87 6.17 11.59
N GLN A 88 -11.92 5.53 12.08
CA GLN A 88 -12.29 5.59 13.50
C GLN A 88 -11.19 5.04 14.40
N MET A 89 -10.48 3.99 13.97
CA MET A 89 -9.32 3.43 14.66
C MET A 89 -8.07 4.32 14.61
N GLY A 90 -8.11 5.44 13.88
CA GLY A 90 -6.98 6.35 13.71
C GLY A 90 -5.96 5.87 12.69
N VAL A 91 -6.38 5.08 11.71
CA VAL A 91 -5.52 4.67 10.59
C VAL A 91 -5.30 5.85 9.65
N LEU A 92 -4.04 6.14 9.34
CA LEU A 92 -3.64 7.18 8.40
C LEU A 92 -3.02 6.60 7.12
N GLU A 93 -2.40 5.42 7.21
CA GLU A 93 -1.84 4.75 6.05
C GLU A 93 -2.37 3.31 5.93
N ILE A 94 -2.75 2.93 4.72
CA ILE A 94 -3.22 1.59 4.37
C ILE A 94 -2.22 0.97 3.41
N HIS A 95 -1.38 0.07 3.91
CA HIS A 95 -0.42 -0.68 3.11
C HIS A 95 -1.03 -2.02 2.72
N THR A 96 -1.27 -2.20 1.42
CA THR A 96 -1.89 -3.42 0.89
C THR A 96 -0.85 -4.42 0.44
N TRP A 97 -1.09 -5.70 0.65
CA TRP A 97 -0.28 -6.75 0.03
C TRP A 97 -0.40 -6.72 -1.50
N GLY A 98 0.65 -7.17 -2.18
CA GLY A 98 0.68 -7.36 -3.62
C GLY A 98 -0.06 -8.61 -4.11
N ALA A 99 -0.78 -9.31 -3.23
CA ALA A 99 -1.63 -10.47 -3.53
C ALA A 99 -2.99 -10.34 -2.86
N THR A 100 -4.00 -11.02 -3.38
CA THR A 100 -5.34 -11.11 -2.79
C THR A 100 -5.51 -12.41 -2.01
N GLN A 101 -6.45 -12.43 -1.06
CA GLN A 101 -6.66 -13.51 -0.08
C GLN A 101 -6.93 -14.90 -0.70
N ASP A 102 -7.48 -14.93 -1.91
CA ASP A 102 -7.76 -16.18 -2.62
C ASP A 102 -6.50 -16.85 -3.20
N LYS A 103 -5.39 -16.12 -3.30
CA LYS A 103 -4.13 -16.63 -3.88
C LYS A 103 -2.93 -15.85 -3.35
N LEU A 104 -2.65 -15.99 -2.06
CA LEU A 104 -1.63 -15.23 -1.35
C LEU A 104 -0.20 -15.51 -1.83
N ASP A 105 0.05 -16.67 -2.40
CA ASP A 105 1.36 -17.11 -2.92
C ASP A 105 1.68 -16.56 -4.32
N ARG A 106 0.73 -15.85 -4.94
CA ARG A 106 0.84 -15.34 -6.32
C ARG A 106 0.55 -13.83 -6.36
N PRO A 107 1.57 -12.98 -6.44
CA PRO A 107 1.36 -11.55 -6.54
C PRO A 107 0.65 -11.17 -7.84
N ASP A 108 -0.24 -10.19 -7.76
CA ASP A 108 -0.95 -9.57 -8.88
C ASP A 108 -0.41 -8.18 -9.23
N ARG A 109 0.56 -7.71 -8.45
CA ARG A 109 1.28 -6.46 -8.69
C ARG A 109 2.71 -6.52 -8.16
N MET A 110 3.60 -5.80 -8.82
CA MET A 110 4.93 -5.47 -8.34
C MET A 110 5.02 -3.96 -8.19
N ILE A 111 5.72 -3.50 -7.18
CA ILE A 111 5.93 -2.06 -6.92
C ILE A 111 7.44 -1.83 -6.84
N LEU A 112 7.92 -0.91 -7.66
CA LEU A 112 9.24 -0.30 -7.52
C LEU A 112 9.06 1.01 -6.76
N ASP A 113 9.57 1.05 -5.54
CA ASP A 113 9.48 2.19 -4.64
C ASP A 113 10.69 3.11 -4.87
N LEU A 114 10.40 4.33 -5.31
CA LEU A 114 11.38 5.40 -5.48
C LEU A 114 11.32 6.30 -4.24
N ASP A 115 12.06 5.94 -3.21
CA ASP A 115 12.15 6.70 -1.95
C ASP A 115 13.49 7.46 -1.91
N PRO A 116 13.51 8.76 -2.30
CA PRO A 116 14.75 9.52 -2.43
C PRO A 116 15.35 9.90 -1.09
N ASP A 117 16.69 10.00 -1.05
CA ASP A 117 17.37 10.71 0.03
C ASP A 117 16.88 12.16 0.12
N PRO A 118 16.85 12.79 1.30
CA PRO A 118 16.43 14.19 1.47
C PRO A 118 17.19 15.22 0.61
N SER A 119 18.39 14.89 0.15
CA SER A 119 19.19 15.74 -0.73
C SER A 119 18.78 15.67 -2.20
N VAL A 120 17.96 14.69 -2.60
CA VAL A 120 17.50 14.51 -3.98
C VAL A 120 16.28 15.39 -4.24
N ASP A 121 16.36 16.21 -5.27
CA ASP A 121 15.25 17.07 -5.65
C ASP A 121 14.11 16.32 -6.38
N TRP A 122 12.93 16.91 -6.37
CA TRP A 122 11.76 16.30 -6.99
C TRP A 122 11.88 16.05 -8.50
N PRO A 123 12.48 16.96 -9.31
CA PRO A 123 12.77 16.68 -10.71
C PRO A 123 13.55 15.38 -10.94
N SER A 124 14.56 15.11 -10.13
CA SER A 124 15.35 13.86 -10.21
C SER A 124 14.53 12.61 -9.89
N VAL A 125 13.59 12.70 -8.94
CA VAL A 125 12.65 11.59 -8.65
C VAL A 125 11.72 11.32 -9.85
N MET A 126 11.24 12.39 -10.50
CA MET A 126 10.42 12.25 -11.70
C MET A 126 11.21 11.67 -12.87
N GLU A 127 12.47 12.07 -13.05
CA GLU A 127 13.36 11.51 -14.08
C GLU A 127 13.60 10.01 -13.83
N ALA A 128 13.91 9.61 -12.59
CA ALA A 128 14.05 8.22 -12.21
C ALA A 128 12.79 7.40 -12.54
N ALA A 129 11.59 7.93 -12.23
CA ALA A 129 10.34 7.27 -12.58
C ALA A 129 10.14 7.11 -14.10
N GLN A 130 10.58 8.09 -14.90
CA GLN A 130 10.54 8.02 -16.36
C GLN A 130 11.54 6.99 -16.93
N LEU A 131 12.73 6.88 -16.34
CA LEU A 131 13.72 5.86 -16.71
C LEU A 131 13.20 4.45 -16.41
N VAL A 132 12.62 4.25 -15.22
CA VAL A 132 11.94 3.00 -14.88
C VAL A 132 10.85 2.67 -15.91
N ARG A 133 9.99 3.63 -16.24
CA ARG A 133 8.92 3.45 -17.24
C ARG A 133 9.49 3.08 -18.62
N ALA A 134 10.56 3.73 -19.07
CA ALA A 134 11.19 3.47 -20.36
C ALA A 134 11.70 2.02 -20.42
N LEU A 135 12.48 1.59 -19.42
CA LEU A 135 12.98 0.22 -19.32
C LEU A 135 11.85 -0.81 -19.33
N LEU A 136 10.80 -0.59 -18.52
CA LEU A 136 9.67 -1.51 -18.47
C LEU A 136 8.92 -1.57 -19.80
N SER A 137 8.82 -0.45 -20.53
CA SER A 137 8.21 -0.39 -21.86
C SER A 137 9.02 -1.17 -22.91
N GLU A 138 10.36 -1.14 -22.87
CA GLU A 138 11.24 -1.96 -23.71
C GLU A 138 11.02 -3.45 -23.45
N LEU A 139 10.68 -3.83 -22.22
CA LEU A 139 10.32 -5.19 -21.83
C LEU A 139 8.85 -5.54 -22.16
N ASN A 140 8.10 -4.66 -22.83
CA ASN A 140 6.66 -4.76 -23.08
C ASN A 140 5.81 -4.89 -21.82
N LEU A 141 6.25 -4.28 -20.71
CA LEU A 141 5.55 -4.25 -19.44
C LEU A 141 4.85 -2.90 -19.26
N ARG A 142 3.55 -2.94 -19.03
CA ARG A 142 2.75 -1.75 -18.73
C ARG A 142 2.92 -1.38 -17.26
N SER A 143 3.23 -0.11 -17.00
CA SER A 143 3.36 0.41 -15.63
C SER A 143 2.53 1.66 -15.41
N PHE A 144 2.28 1.96 -14.13
CA PHE A 144 1.54 3.13 -13.66
C PHE A 144 2.33 3.80 -12.54
N VAL A 145 2.25 5.12 -12.46
CA VAL A 145 2.84 5.87 -11.35
C VAL A 145 1.77 6.16 -10.29
N LYS A 146 2.15 6.07 -9.02
CA LYS A 146 1.34 6.44 -7.87
C LYS A 146 2.16 7.33 -6.93
N THR A 147 1.58 8.43 -6.46
CA THR A 147 2.15 9.23 -5.38
C THR A 147 1.97 8.50 -4.05
N THR A 148 2.96 8.62 -3.15
CA THR A 148 2.92 7.95 -1.84
C THR A 148 2.27 8.81 -0.75
N GLY A 149 2.12 10.11 -1.00
CA GLY A 149 1.70 11.09 0.01
C GLY A 149 2.88 11.65 0.83
N GLY A 150 4.07 11.09 0.65
CA GLY A 150 5.34 11.58 1.20
C GLY A 150 6.26 12.14 0.11
N LYS A 151 7.53 11.80 0.17
CA LYS A 151 8.60 12.31 -0.70
C LYS A 151 8.89 11.45 -1.94
N GLY A 152 8.23 10.30 -2.11
CA GLY A 152 8.55 9.31 -3.14
C GLY A 152 7.44 9.05 -4.14
N LEU A 153 7.75 8.17 -5.09
CA LEU A 153 6.84 7.65 -6.10
C LEU A 153 6.88 6.13 -6.12
N HIS A 154 5.73 5.49 -6.27
CA HIS A 154 5.65 4.08 -6.63
C HIS A 154 5.46 3.93 -8.13
N VAL A 155 6.26 3.09 -8.79
CA VAL A 155 5.97 2.57 -10.12
C VAL A 155 5.36 1.19 -9.97
N VAL A 156 4.08 1.08 -10.33
CA VAL A 156 3.25 -0.11 -10.11
C VAL A 156 3.12 -0.88 -11.43
N LEU A 157 3.43 -2.17 -11.39
CA LEU A 157 3.23 -3.10 -12.49
C LEU A 157 2.12 -4.09 -12.11
N PRO A 158 1.01 -4.12 -12.85
CA PRO A 158 0.05 -5.23 -12.77
C PRO A 158 0.69 -6.52 -13.28
N LEU A 159 0.48 -7.61 -12.57
CA LEU A 159 1.01 -8.93 -12.90
C LEU A 159 -0.13 -9.92 -13.14
N GLN A 160 0.10 -10.87 -14.03
CA GLN A 160 -0.68 -12.10 -14.06
C GLN A 160 -0.27 -12.95 -12.86
N ARG A 161 -1.24 -13.58 -12.19
CA ARG A 161 -1.06 -14.34 -10.95
C ARG A 161 -0.54 -15.77 -11.23
N VAL A 162 0.58 -15.84 -11.98
CA VAL A 162 1.22 -17.11 -12.39
C VAL A 162 2.61 -17.29 -11.77
N HIS A 163 3.26 -16.18 -11.38
CA HIS A 163 4.59 -16.17 -10.78
C HIS A 163 4.55 -16.20 -9.25
N THR A 164 5.58 -16.80 -8.67
CA THR A 164 5.79 -16.78 -7.21
C THR A 164 6.38 -15.45 -6.74
N TRP A 165 6.34 -15.23 -5.43
CA TRP A 165 7.01 -14.08 -4.81
C TRP A 165 8.52 -14.06 -5.09
N ASP A 166 9.20 -15.21 -5.07
CA ASP A 166 10.64 -15.30 -5.33
C ASP A 166 10.99 -14.95 -6.77
N GLU A 167 10.18 -15.38 -7.73
CA GLU A 167 10.36 -15.03 -9.15
C GLU A 167 10.18 -13.52 -9.35
N VAL A 168 9.12 -12.92 -8.79
CA VAL A 168 8.86 -11.48 -8.88
C VAL A 168 9.94 -10.67 -8.17
N LYS A 169 10.39 -11.11 -7.00
CA LYS A 169 11.50 -10.48 -6.28
C LYS A 169 12.81 -10.52 -7.06
N THR A 170 13.13 -11.65 -7.68
CA THR A 170 14.32 -11.81 -8.52
C THR A 170 14.28 -10.87 -9.71
N PHE A 171 13.14 -10.77 -10.38
CA PHE A 171 12.93 -9.85 -11.49
C PHE A 171 13.04 -8.38 -11.04
N SER A 172 12.36 -8.01 -9.95
CA SER A 172 12.43 -6.65 -9.38
C SER A 172 13.87 -6.24 -9.05
N LYS A 173 14.65 -7.16 -8.46
CA LYS A 173 16.07 -6.93 -8.16
C LYS A 173 16.88 -6.68 -9.45
N ALA A 174 16.68 -7.51 -10.47
CA ALA A 174 17.39 -7.36 -11.75
C ALA A 174 17.10 -6.01 -12.41
N VAL A 175 15.83 -5.55 -12.41
CA VAL A 175 15.43 -4.23 -12.89
C VAL A 175 16.13 -3.13 -12.10
N SER A 176 16.13 -3.19 -10.77
CA SER A 176 16.78 -2.19 -9.91
C SER A 176 18.29 -2.14 -10.12
N GLU A 177 18.96 -3.28 -10.23
CA GLU A 177 20.40 -3.36 -10.49
C GLU A 177 20.78 -2.83 -11.88
N HIS A 178 19.90 -2.99 -12.87
CA HIS A 178 20.10 -2.44 -14.20
C HIS A 178 20.03 -0.90 -14.20
N LEU A 179 19.05 -0.34 -13.49
CA LEU A 179 18.85 1.11 -13.40
C LEU A 179 19.94 1.82 -12.57
N ALA A 180 20.63 1.10 -11.67
CA ALA A 180 21.71 1.63 -10.84
C ALA A 180 23.07 1.71 -11.53
N ARG A 181 23.17 1.29 -12.80
CA ARG A 181 24.42 1.32 -13.62
C ARG A 181 24.49 2.55 -14.49
#